data_3c12617aa70427fa8d95297629eb47a3
#
_entry.id   3c12617aa70427fa8d95297629eb47a3
#
_cell.length_a   1.000
_cell.length_b   1.000
_cell.length_c   1.000
_cell.angle_alpha   90.00
_cell.angle_beta   90.00
_cell.angle_gamma   90.00
#
_symmetry.space_group_name_H-M   'P 1'
#
loop_
_entity.id
_entity.type
_entity.pdbx_description
1 polymer ?
#
loop_
_entity_poly.entity_id
_entity_poly.type
_entity_poly.pdbx_seq_one_letter_code
_entity_poly.pdbx_strand_id
1 'polypeptide(L)'
;MDTTDNAYGDKLIRLDTFDTAVAVDPSAEDDAKRRFMTLILQTTHRDNGNIGHVLRATNTSGEVFAVKLLKDNAILSGQAPDRSAEQSAAHLANTAALFEEYRHLCTVSHLRGFPRVYGYGSCEDDPLILMEWVEGTSLKQTLPLLPHDASGGLTTQMVAAVGNAVLRALLMTQGLVNPVVHRDLSPANIMFRTTSRTLEQQIADCSFDPCLIDMGSATMALGDDTITRRADIWRFATPACAAPEMLTQDIEGIAALRRSPAIDVYALSSILYQLYSGRKPFDVESTGAAATGSFYLIKTKTKPAPLEPRCEGDKALVQIIMKGISVEQCDRPTEQQMLEVLSAYLTDAESEGREGAGDEAAIDIDSGTHLKVDVAGERAREILEQARHDAMT
;
A
#
# COMPACT_ATOMS: atom_id res chain seq x y z
N MET A 1 7.36 -39.30 3.20
CA MET A 1 8.83 -39.43 3.23
C MET A 1 9.39 -38.06 3.56
N ASP A 2 9.91 -37.98 4.75
CA ASP A 2 10.68 -36.94 5.41
C ASP A 2 10.53 -35.49 4.93
N THR A 3 9.61 -34.78 5.56
CA THR A 3 9.66 -33.34 5.75
C THR A 3 10.83 -33.05 6.71
N THR A 4 11.99 -32.72 6.18
CA THR A 4 13.05 -32.12 6.99
C THR A 4 12.57 -30.72 7.38
N ASP A 5 11.95 -30.61 8.56
CA ASP A 5 11.79 -29.33 9.27
C ASP A 5 13.21 -28.77 9.50
N ASN A 6 13.55 -27.79 8.66
CA ASN A 6 14.78 -27.03 8.84
C ASN A 6 14.59 -26.11 10.06
N ALA A 7 15.58 -26.06 10.94
CA ALA A 7 15.58 -25.30 12.20
C ALA A 7 15.39 -23.76 12.05
N TYR A 8 15.11 -23.27 10.84
CA TYR A 8 14.94 -21.86 10.48
C TYR A 8 13.52 -21.49 10.00
N GLY A 9 12.52 -22.39 10.13
CA GLY A 9 11.15 -22.08 9.75
C GLY A 9 10.89 -21.95 8.24
N ASP A 10 11.79 -22.41 7.38
CA ASP A 10 11.61 -22.43 5.93
C ASP A 10 10.87 -23.69 5.50
N LYS A 11 9.91 -23.55 4.58
CA LYS A 11 9.14 -24.68 4.03
C LYS A 11 9.36 -24.81 2.53
N LEU A 12 9.88 -25.97 2.09
CA LEU A 12 9.96 -26.33 0.68
C LEU A 12 8.56 -26.73 0.18
N ILE A 13 8.11 -26.09 -0.89
CA ILE A 13 6.87 -26.47 -1.60
C ILE A 13 7.18 -26.77 -3.06
N ARG A 14 6.38 -27.66 -3.64
CA ARG A 14 6.34 -27.91 -5.07
C ARG A 14 4.95 -27.66 -5.58
N LEU A 15 4.83 -26.77 -6.56
CA LEU A 15 3.53 -26.45 -7.17
C LEU A 15 3.01 -27.62 -7.98
N ASP A 16 1.71 -27.88 -7.89
CA ASP A 16 1.00 -28.88 -8.71
C ASP A 16 0.70 -28.29 -10.09
N THR A 17 0.28 -27.02 -10.12
CA THR A 17 0.02 -26.26 -11.33
C THR A 17 0.63 -24.87 -11.26
N PHE A 18 0.97 -24.32 -12.42
CA PHE A 18 1.39 -22.92 -12.53
C PHE A 18 1.10 -22.37 -13.93
N ASP A 19 0.31 -21.31 -13.97
CA ASP A 19 0.00 -20.55 -15.18
C ASP A 19 0.69 -19.20 -15.12
N THR A 20 1.53 -18.89 -16.12
CA THR A 20 2.27 -17.63 -16.18
C THR A 20 1.34 -16.46 -16.50
N ALA A 21 1.51 -15.33 -15.81
CA ALA A 21 0.71 -14.12 -16.02
C ALA A 21 0.92 -13.48 -17.40
N VAL A 22 2.09 -13.71 -18.00
CA VAL A 22 2.44 -13.23 -19.33
C VAL A 22 2.59 -14.43 -20.25
N ALA A 23 2.00 -14.35 -21.44
CA ALA A 23 2.19 -15.37 -22.46
C ALA A 23 3.68 -15.50 -22.78
N VAL A 24 4.20 -16.70 -22.65
CA VAL A 24 5.58 -17.05 -22.96
C VAL A 24 5.60 -17.78 -24.29
N ASP A 25 6.67 -17.62 -25.07
CA ASP A 25 6.87 -18.41 -26.27
C ASP A 25 6.78 -19.91 -25.91
N PRO A 26 6.05 -20.74 -26.67
CA PRO A 26 5.91 -22.16 -26.39
C PRO A 26 7.23 -22.90 -26.19
N SER A 27 8.31 -22.46 -26.86
CA SER A 27 9.64 -23.05 -26.71
C SER A 27 10.30 -22.71 -25.36
N ALA A 28 9.89 -21.66 -24.68
CA ALA A 28 10.40 -21.21 -23.38
C ALA A 28 9.43 -21.51 -22.21
N GLU A 29 8.24 -22.06 -22.51
CA GLU A 29 7.19 -22.28 -21.49
C GLU A 29 7.65 -23.28 -20.41
N ASP A 30 8.34 -24.35 -20.80
CA ASP A 30 8.85 -25.35 -19.86
C ASP A 30 9.94 -24.77 -18.95
N ASP A 31 10.80 -23.92 -19.47
CA ASP A 31 11.84 -23.25 -18.66
C ASP A 31 11.22 -22.20 -17.73
N ALA A 32 10.24 -21.43 -18.21
CA ALA A 32 9.48 -20.51 -17.39
C ALA A 32 8.74 -21.23 -16.25
N LYS A 33 8.08 -22.36 -16.54
CA LYS A 33 7.43 -23.18 -15.51
C LYS A 33 8.43 -23.74 -14.51
N ARG A 34 9.56 -24.32 -14.94
CA ARG A 34 10.59 -24.83 -14.03
C ARG A 34 11.11 -23.79 -13.06
N ARG A 35 11.22 -22.54 -13.48
CA ARG A 35 11.65 -21.41 -12.65
C ARG A 35 10.77 -21.25 -11.40
N PHE A 36 9.47 -21.56 -11.49
CA PHE A 36 8.51 -21.28 -10.45
C PHE A 36 7.96 -22.53 -9.73
N MET A 37 8.20 -23.75 -10.24
CA MET A 37 7.57 -24.97 -9.71
C MET A 37 8.08 -25.40 -8.33
N THR A 38 9.26 -24.92 -7.89
CA THR A 38 9.83 -25.28 -6.57
C THR A 38 10.22 -24.02 -5.84
N LEU A 39 9.61 -23.79 -4.68
CA LEU A 39 9.80 -22.61 -3.88
C LEU A 39 10.13 -22.97 -2.42
N ILE A 40 10.96 -22.17 -1.79
CA ILE A 40 11.24 -22.21 -0.36
C ILE A 40 10.53 -21.02 0.27
N LEU A 41 9.49 -21.27 1.05
CA LEU A 41 8.71 -20.26 1.76
C LEU A 41 9.40 -19.93 3.08
N GLN A 42 9.61 -18.63 3.35
CA GLN A 42 10.13 -18.14 4.63
C GLN A 42 8.96 -17.82 5.55
N THR A 43 8.65 -18.75 6.47
CA THR A 43 7.48 -18.65 7.35
C THR A 43 7.63 -17.60 8.46
N THR A 44 8.85 -17.14 8.73
CA THR A 44 9.18 -16.08 9.69
C THR A 44 8.83 -14.67 9.16
N HIS A 45 8.83 -14.48 7.84
CA HIS A 45 8.46 -13.22 7.18
C HIS A 45 7.03 -13.34 6.65
N ARG A 46 6.07 -13.10 7.54
CA ARG A 46 4.64 -13.28 7.26
C ARG A 46 3.90 -11.96 7.44
N ASP A 47 3.32 -11.44 6.38
CA ASP A 47 2.35 -10.34 6.47
C ASP A 47 0.92 -10.90 6.40
N ASN A 48 0.03 -10.37 7.24
CA ASN A 48 -1.34 -10.85 7.36
C ASN A 48 -2.29 -9.89 6.62
N GLY A 49 -2.52 -10.15 5.34
CA GLY A 49 -3.56 -9.47 4.57
C GLY A 49 -4.98 -9.91 5.00
N ASN A 50 -6.00 -9.25 4.44
CA ASN A 50 -7.41 -9.54 4.79
C ASN A 50 -7.86 -10.96 4.37
N ILE A 51 -7.47 -11.42 3.17
CA ILE A 51 -7.88 -12.70 2.58
C ILE A 51 -6.84 -13.79 2.83
N GLY A 52 -5.56 -13.44 2.93
CA GLY A 52 -4.47 -14.40 2.91
C GLY A 52 -3.23 -13.94 3.64
N HIS A 53 -2.20 -14.76 3.51
CA HIS A 53 -0.86 -14.49 3.99
C HIS A 53 0.04 -14.22 2.80
N VAL A 54 0.88 -13.19 2.91
CA VAL A 54 1.97 -12.95 1.97
C VAL A 54 3.27 -13.40 2.62
N LEU A 55 3.97 -14.30 1.97
CA LEU A 55 5.24 -14.88 2.43
C LEU A 55 6.34 -14.54 1.43
N ARG A 56 7.51 -14.27 1.97
CA ARG A 56 8.71 -14.21 1.14
C ARG A 56 9.10 -15.63 0.71
N ALA A 57 9.41 -15.80 -0.56
CA ALA A 57 9.82 -17.08 -1.11
C ALA A 57 11.08 -16.94 -1.97
N THR A 58 11.84 -18.02 -2.09
CA THR A 58 12.97 -18.12 -3.03
C THR A 58 12.80 -19.36 -3.88
N ASN A 59 13.19 -19.28 -5.15
CA ASN A 59 13.31 -20.48 -5.99
C ASN A 59 14.69 -21.14 -5.84
N THR A 60 14.90 -22.23 -6.55
CA THR A 60 16.18 -22.97 -6.55
C THR A 60 17.38 -22.19 -7.11
N SER A 61 17.11 -21.09 -7.84
CA SER A 61 18.14 -20.19 -8.37
C SER A 61 18.43 -19.00 -7.46
N GLY A 62 17.75 -18.90 -6.30
CA GLY A 62 17.91 -17.80 -5.34
C GLY A 62 17.14 -16.54 -5.70
N GLU A 63 16.27 -16.57 -6.70
CA GLU A 63 15.38 -15.44 -7.01
C GLU A 63 14.29 -15.31 -5.94
N VAL A 64 13.98 -14.07 -5.58
CA VAL A 64 13.06 -13.75 -4.48
C VAL A 64 11.69 -13.35 -5.01
N PHE A 65 10.65 -13.87 -4.37
CA PHE A 65 9.25 -13.68 -4.72
C PHE A 65 8.39 -13.41 -3.48
N ALA A 66 7.22 -12.84 -3.69
CA ALA A 66 6.11 -12.89 -2.75
C ALA A 66 5.12 -13.97 -3.19
N VAL A 67 4.72 -14.82 -2.25
CA VAL A 67 3.68 -15.83 -2.44
C VAL A 67 2.50 -15.44 -1.57
N LYS A 68 1.34 -15.18 -2.20
CA LYS A 68 0.09 -14.94 -1.50
C LYS A 68 -0.72 -16.22 -1.44
N LEU A 69 -1.04 -16.67 -0.22
CA LEU A 69 -1.80 -17.87 0.11
C LEU A 69 -3.09 -17.52 0.82
N LEU A 70 -4.11 -18.35 0.75
CA LEU A 70 -5.30 -18.23 1.60
C LEU A 70 -4.94 -18.42 3.09
N LYS A 71 -5.73 -17.84 4.00
CA LYS A 71 -5.51 -18.00 5.45
C LYS A 71 -5.69 -19.43 5.93
N ASP A 72 -6.65 -20.15 5.35
CA ASP A 72 -7.04 -21.53 5.66
C ASP A 72 -6.38 -22.56 4.73
N ASN A 73 -5.13 -22.29 4.28
CA ASN A 73 -4.40 -23.17 3.39
C ASN A 73 -3.79 -24.39 4.11
N ALA A 74 -3.71 -25.51 3.40
CA ALA A 74 -3.03 -26.73 3.87
C ALA A 74 -1.51 -26.58 3.86
N ILE A 75 -0.98 -25.72 2.99
CA ILE A 75 0.45 -25.51 2.79
C ILE A 75 1.16 -25.16 4.11
N LEU A 76 0.61 -24.23 4.89
CA LEU A 76 1.23 -23.81 6.16
C LEU A 76 0.86 -24.70 7.34
N SER A 77 -0.33 -25.30 7.34
CA SER A 77 -0.78 -26.19 8.42
C SER A 77 -0.16 -27.57 8.36
N GLY A 78 0.30 -28.01 7.19
CA GLY A 78 0.84 -29.35 6.96
C GLY A 78 -0.22 -30.46 6.97
N GLN A 79 -1.49 -30.12 7.07
CA GLN A 79 -2.62 -31.05 7.05
C GLN A 79 -3.74 -30.45 6.22
N ALA A 80 -4.32 -31.26 5.34
CA ALA A 80 -5.56 -30.89 4.68
C ALA A 80 -6.63 -30.66 5.76
N PRO A 81 -7.21 -29.45 5.86
CA PRO A 81 -8.18 -29.17 6.91
C PRO A 81 -9.44 -30.02 6.65
N ASP A 82 -9.91 -30.71 7.70
CA ASP A 82 -11.23 -31.31 7.68
C ASP A 82 -12.27 -30.18 7.78
N ARG A 83 -12.74 -29.71 6.62
CA ARG A 83 -13.63 -28.56 6.50
C ARG A 83 -15.08 -28.99 6.60
N SER A 84 -15.84 -28.36 7.51
CA SER A 84 -17.30 -28.44 7.48
C SER A 84 -17.85 -27.88 6.17
N ALA A 85 -19.12 -28.14 5.84
CA ALA A 85 -19.75 -27.64 4.62
C ALA A 85 -19.70 -26.10 4.54
N GLU A 86 -19.87 -25.40 5.67
CA GLU A 86 -19.78 -23.94 5.76
C GLU A 86 -18.33 -23.43 5.53
N GLN A 87 -17.35 -24.10 6.10
CA GLN A 87 -15.93 -23.79 5.90
C GLN A 87 -15.51 -24.05 4.45
N SER A 88 -16.04 -25.10 3.83
CA SER A 88 -15.80 -25.41 2.40
C SER A 88 -16.38 -24.33 1.49
N ALA A 89 -17.59 -23.85 1.79
CA ALA A 89 -18.21 -22.74 1.05
C ALA A 89 -17.42 -21.43 1.22
N ALA A 90 -16.93 -21.13 2.44
CA ALA A 90 -16.08 -19.97 2.71
C ALA A 90 -14.74 -20.06 1.98
N HIS A 91 -14.10 -21.24 1.96
CA HIS A 91 -12.87 -21.48 1.23
C HIS A 91 -13.03 -21.28 -0.28
N LEU A 92 -14.10 -21.79 -0.86
CA LEU A 92 -14.41 -21.58 -2.28
C LEU A 92 -14.61 -20.10 -2.60
N ALA A 93 -15.29 -19.35 -1.73
CA ALA A 93 -15.46 -17.92 -1.88
C ALA A 93 -14.13 -17.15 -1.78
N ASN A 94 -13.23 -17.55 -0.88
CA ASN A 94 -11.90 -16.97 -0.74
C ASN A 94 -11.00 -17.30 -1.94
N THR A 95 -11.10 -18.53 -2.47
CA THR A 95 -10.43 -18.93 -3.72
C THR A 95 -10.85 -18.05 -4.89
N ALA A 96 -12.16 -17.83 -5.06
CA ALA A 96 -12.68 -16.94 -6.09
C ALA A 96 -12.18 -15.49 -5.91
N ALA A 97 -12.14 -15.00 -4.67
CA ALA A 97 -11.63 -13.67 -4.37
C ALA A 97 -10.12 -13.54 -4.67
N LEU A 98 -9.32 -14.57 -4.36
CA LEU A 98 -7.90 -14.60 -4.69
C LEU A 98 -7.68 -14.60 -6.22
N PHE A 99 -8.51 -15.31 -6.96
CA PHE A 99 -8.44 -15.32 -8.43
C PHE A 99 -8.82 -13.97 -9.03
N GLU A 100 -9.83 -13.27 -8.50
CA GLU A 100 -10.16 -11.90 -8.92
C GLU A 100 -9.02 -10.93 -8.59
N GLU A 101 -8.39 -11.05 -7.43
CA GLU A 101 -7.19 -10.27 -7.10
C GLU A 101 -6.06 -10.51 -8.12
N TYR A 102 -5.82 -11.77 -8.48
CA TYR A 102 -4.85 -12.10 -9.53
C TYR A 102 -5.16 -11.40 -10.85
N ARG A 103 -6.43 -11.37 -11.27
CA ARG A 103 -6.85 -10.67 -12.49
C ARG A 103 -6.60 -9.16 -12.42
N HIS A 104 -6.89 -8.53 -11.29
CA HIS A 104 -6.60 -7.11 -11.07
C HIS A 104 -5.09 -6.84 -11.11
N LEU A 105 -4.30 -7.68 -10.44
CA LEU A 105 -2.84 -7.60 -10.48
C LEU A 105 -2.29 -7.75 -11.90
N CYS A 106 -2.79 -8.70 -12.71
CA CYS A 106 -2.39 -8.83 -14.11
C CYS A 106 -2.63 -7.55 -14.92
N THR A 107 -3.74 -6.85 -14.65
CA THR A 107 -4.10 -5.62 -15.35
C THR A 107 -3.10 -4.49 -15.07
N VAL A 108 -2.58 -4.38 -13.85
CA VAL A 108 -1.68 -3.30 -13.42
C VAL A 108 -0.19 -3.71 -13.36
N SER A 109 0.12 -4.99 -13.54
CA SER A 109 1.46 -5.58 -13.36
C SER A 109 2.57 -4.93 -14.21
N HIS A 110 2.22 -4.29 -15.31
CA HIS A 110 3.16 -3.58 -16.19
C HIS A 110 3.39 -2.12 -15.77
N LEU A 111 2.61 -1.60 -14.82
CA LEU A 111 2.72 -0.23 -14.31
C LEU A 111 3.74 -0.19 -13.15
N ARG A 112 4.62 0.81 -13.15
CA ARG A 112 5.70 0.92 -12.16
C ARG A 112 5.20 1.03 -10.71
N GLY A 113 4.06 1.64 -10.49
CA GLY A 113 3.45 1.84 -9.17
C GLY A 113 2.82 0.59 -8.55
N PHE A 114 2.97 -0.59 -9.15
CA PHE A 114 2.35 -1.84 -8.72
C PHE A 114 3.35 -3.00 -8.76
N PRO A 115 3.14 -4.08 -7.97
CA PRO A 115 4.01 -5.25 -8.03
C PRO A 115 3.81 -6.00 -9.35
N ARG A 116 4.90 -6.58 -9.86
CA ARG A 116 4.81 -7.51 -10.99
C ARG A 116 4.17 -8.80 -10.54
N VAL A 117 3.28 -9.34 -11.37
CA VAL A 117 2.71 -10.66 -11.19
C VAL A 117 3.44 -11.65 -12.11
N TYR A 118 3.82 -12.80 -11.58
CA TYR A 118 4.47 -13.86 -12.35
C TYR A 118 3.49 -14.93 -12.79
N GLY A 119 2.52 -15.26 -11.93
CA GLY A 119 1.51 -16.26 -12.27
C GLY A 119 0.61 -16.65 -11.11
N TYR A 120 -0.28 -17.57 -11.44
CA TYR A 120 -1.22 -18.21 -10.53
C TYR A 120 -0.98 -19.71 -10.54
N GLY A 121 -1.03 -20.35 -9.40
CA GLY A 121 -0.78 -21.78 -9.30
C GLY A 121 -1.51 -22.41 -8.14
N SER A 122 -1.24 -23.70 -7.93
CA SER A 122 -1.74 -24.44 -6.77
C SER A 122 -0.64 -25.29 -6.14
N CYS A 123 -0.77 -25.55 -4.85
CA CYS A 123 0.03 -26.51 -4.11
C CYS A 123 -0.87 -27.19 -3.08
N GLU A 124 -0.89 -28.53 -3.05
CA GLU A 124 -1.80 -29.30 -2.18
C GLU A 124 -3.28 -28.89 -2.36
N ASP A 125 -3.70 -28.66 -3.61
CA ASP A 125 -5.02 -28.16 -4.02
C ASP A 125 -5.36 -26.73 -3.56
N ASP A 126 -4.52 -26.07 -2.78
CA ASP A 126 -4.72 -24.68 -2.39
C ASP A 126 -4.13 -23.70 -3.42
N PRO A 127 -4.89 -22.67 -3.80
CA PRO A 127 -4.44 -21.70 -4.79
C PRO A 127 -3.42 -20.71 -4.20
N LEU A 128 -2.55 -20.19 -5.07
CA LEU A 128 -1.60 -19.15 -4.72
C LEU A 128 -1.34 -18.18 -5.87
N ILE A 129 -0.93 -16.96 -5.51
CA ILE A 129 -0.40 -15.96 -6.44
C ILE A 129 1.10 -15.84 -6.22
N LEU A 130 1.87 -15.91 -7.31
CA LEU A 130 3.29 -15.60 -7.31
C LEU A 130 3.51 -14.22 -7.92
N MET A 131 4.13 -13.33 -7.15
CA MET A 131 4.36 -11.95 -7.55
C MET A 131 5.71 -11.43 -7.06
N GLU A 132 6.05 -10.21 -7.43
CA GLU A 132 7.25 -9.52 -7.01
C GLU A 132 7.28 -9.37 -5.48
N TRP A 133 8.39 -9.74 -4.87
CA TRP A 133 8.72 -9.28 -3.53
C TRP A 133 9.21 -7.84 -3.64
N VAL A 134 8.41 -6.91 -3.14
CA VAL A 134 8.77 -5.49 -3.17
C VAL A 134 9.80 -5.21 -2.09
N GLU A 135 11.06 -5.07 -2.49
CA GLU A 135 12.10 -4.64 -1.57
C GLU A 135 11.87 -3.19 -1.15
N GLY A 136 11.66 -2.98 0.14
CA GLY A 136 11.34 -1.65 0.68
C GLY A 136 10.60 -1.72 2.00
N THR A 137 10.04 -0.58 2.40
CA THR A 137 9.28 -0.43 3.64
C THR A 137 7.91 0.18 3.36
N SER A 138 6.88 -0.24 4.10
CA SER A 138 5.58 0.40 4.00
C SER A 138 5.60 1.83 4.60
N LEU A 139 4.71 2.69 4.13
CA LEU A 139 4.52 4.01 4.74
C LEU A 139 4.24 3.89 6.24
N LYS A 140 3.53 2.84 6.68
CA LYS A 140 3.28 2.56 8.10
C LYS A 140 4.58 2.36 8.88
N GLN A 141 5.53 1.61 8.33
CA GLN A 141 6.84 1.36 8.94
C GLN A 141 7.77 2.56 8.81
N THR A 142 7.64 3.32 7.73
CA THR A 142 8.44 4.53 7.45
C THR A 142 8.02 5.71 8.33
N LEU A 143 6.75 5.79 8.71
CA LEU A 143 6.21 6.94 9.43
C LEU A 143 7.04 7.36 10.65
N PRO A 144 7.45 6.45 11.56
CA PRO A 144 8.27 6.81 12.72
C PRO A 144 9.68 7.33 12.37
N LEU A 145 10.14 7.07 11.16
CA LEU A 145 11.49 7.46 10.69
C LEU A 145 11.49 8.83 9.99
N LEU A 146 10.30 9.34 9.63
CA LEU A 146 10.17 10.63 8.95
C LEU A 146 10.34 11.77 9.95
N PRO A 147 10.86 12.95 9.50
CA PRO A 147 11.00 14.11 10.38
C PRO A 147 9.63 14.66 10.77
N HIS A 148 9.34 14.67 12.09
CA HIS A 148 8.12 15.20 12.66
C HIS A 148 8.35 16.57 13.26
N ASP A 149 7.35 17.43 13.16
CA ASP A 149 7.32 18.71 13.84
C ASP A 149 6.85 18.57 15.31
N ALA A 150 6.77 19.70 16.04
CA ALA A 150 6.34 19.72 17.43
C ALA A 150 4.86 19.27 17.63
N SER A 151 4.05 19.27 16.59
CA SER A 151 2.65 18.78 16.62
C SER A 151 2.55 17.27 16.38
N GLY A 152 3.65 16.61 16.02
CA GLY A 152 3.71 15.20 15.62
C GLY A 152 3.34 14.97 14.14
N GLY A 153 3.12 16.02 13.36
CA GLY A 153 2.93 15.96 11.92
C GLY A 153 4.25 16.03 11.15
N LEU A 154 4.23 15.66 9.87
CA LEU A 154 5.35 15.81 8.95
C LEU A 154 5.41 17.24 8.41
N THR A 155 6.54 17.64 7.84
CA THR A 155 6.62 18.91 7.09
C THR A 155 5.64 18.90 5.92
N THR A 156 5.12 20.06 5.55
CA THR A 156 4.15 20.18 4.44
C THR A 156 4.73 19.67 3.13
N GLN A 157 6.02 19.92 2.89
CA GLN A 157 6.75 19.40 1.71
C GLN A 157 6.76 17.87 1.69
N MET A 158 7.00 17.21 2.82
CA MET A 158 6.98 15.75 2.93
C MET A 158 5.57 15.19 2.66
N VAL A 159 4.53 15.82 3.21
CA VAL A 159 3.13 15.46 2.96
C VAL A 159 2.80 15.58 1.47
N ALA A 160 3.19 16.69 0.83
CA ALA A 160 2.99 16.92 -0.59
C ALA A 160 3.73 15.87 -1.44
N ALA A 161 4.98 15.54 -1.08
CA ALA A 161 5.81 14.57 -1.81
C ALA A 161 5.22 13.16 -1.76
N VAL A 162 4.79 12.68 -0.59
CA VAL A 162 4.13 11.38 -0.44
C VAL A 162 2.82 11.35 -1.24
N GLY A 163 1.97 12.37 -1.10
CA GLY A 163 0.70 12.46 -1.83
C GLY A 163 0.89 12.49 -3.35
N ASN A 164 1.84 13.29 -3.83
CA ASN A 164 2.18 13.40 -5.26
C ASN A 164 2.63 12.05 -5.83
N ALA A 165 3.52 11.34 -5.12
CA ALA A 165 4.02 10.05 -5.55
C ALA A 165 2.90 9.00 -5.66
N VAL A 166 2.03 8.90 -4.66
CA VAL A 166 0.89 7.96 -4.65
C VAL A 166 -0.11 8.30 -5.75
N LEU A 167 -0.48 9.60 -5.93
CA LEU A 167 -1.40 10.01 -6.98
C LEU A 167 -0.87 9.69 -8.38
N ARG A 168 0.44 9.86 -8.62
CA ARG A 168 1.05 9.46 -9.90
C ARG A 168 0.89 7.96 -10.17
N ALA A 169 1.04 7.11 -9.14
CA ALA A 169 0.82 5.68 -9.29
C ALA A 169 -0.64 5.35 -9.61
N LEU A 170 -1.60 5.98 -8.91
CA LEU A 170 -3.03 5.80 -9.17
C LEU A 170 -3.42 6.27 -10.58
N LEU A 171 -2.97 7.45 -10.98
CA LEU A 171 -3.28 8.01 -12.30
C LEU A 171 -2.74 7.16 -13.47
N MET A 172 -1.69 6.36 -13.26
CA MET A 172 -1.25 5.40 -14.29
C MET A 172 -2.35 4.40 -14.64
N THR A 173 -3.23 4.05 -13.70
CA THR A 173 -4.35 3.13 -13.96
C THR A 173 -5.44 3.77 -14.83
N GLN A 174 -5.57 5.09 -14.81
CA GLN A 174 -6.56 5.82 -15.64
C GLN A 174 -6.25 5.75 -17.14
N GLY A 175 -5.01 5.46 -17.51
CA GLY A 175 -4.61 5.21 -18.89
C GLY A 175 -4.98 3.82 -19.43
N LEU A 176 -5.49 2.93 -18.58
CA LEU A 176 -5.92 1.60 -18.98
C LEU A 176 -7.29 1.64 -19.68
N VAL A 177 -7.54 0.67 -20.54
CA VAL A 177 -8.85 0.49 -21.20
C VAL A 177 -9.98 0.39 -20.18
N ASN A 178 -9.68 -0.24 -19.04
CA ASN A 178 -10.60 -0.31 -17.90
C ASN A 178 -9.82 0.11 -16.64
N PRO A 179 -9.98 1.36 -16.19
CA PRO A 179 -9.28 1.87 -15.02
C PRO A 179 -9.55 1.04 -13.76
N VAL A 180 -8.55 0.92 -12.92
CA VAL A 180 -8.61 0.15 -11.66
C VAL A 180 -8.71 1.11 -10.49
N VAL A 181 -9.62 0.85 -9.56
CA VAL A 181 -9.78 1.53 -8.28
C VAL A 181 -9.28 0.60 -7.18
N HIS A 182 -8.36 1.07 -6.34
CA HIS A 182 -7.67 0.25 -5.33
C HIS A 182 -8.57 -0.14 -4.15
N ARG A 183 -9.36 0.81 -3.64
CA ARG A 183 -10.36 0.69 -2.55
C ARG A 183 -9.80 0.41 -1.14
N ASP A 184 -8.57 0.01 -1.00
CA ASP A 184 -7.94 -0.24 0.32
C ASP A 184 -6.59 0.47 0.44
N LEU A 185 -6.53 1.75 0.02
CA LEU A 185 -5.35 2.56 0.31
C LEU A 185 -5.21 2.77 1.82
N SER A 186 -4.06 2.38 2.34
CA SER A 186 -3.69 2.56 3.74
C SER A 186 -2.18 2.71 3.85
N PRO A 187 -1.65 3.23 4.96
CA PRO A 187 -0.20 3.30 5.15
C PRO A 187 0.52 1.94 5.09
N ALA A 188 -0.19 0.84 5.33
CA ALA A 188 0.36 -0.52 5.21
C ALA A 188 0.48 -0.97 3.75
N ASN A 189 -0.43 -0.50 2.87
CA ASN A 189 -0.52 -0.92 1.48
C ASN A 189 0.25 0.00 0.50
N ILE A 190 0.93 1.03 1.02
CA ILE A 190 1.84 1.90 0.27
C ILE A 190 3.26 1.52 0.66
N MET A 191 4.00 0.86 -0.22
CA MET A 191 5.41 0.52 -0.04
C MET A 191 6.29 1.57 -0.73
N PHE A 192 7.44 1.90 -0.17
CA PHE A 192 8.50 2.66 -0.84
C PHE A 192 9.61 1.69 -1.26
N ARG A 193 9.82 1.55 -2.57
CA ARG A 193 10.85 0.68 -3.14
C ARG A 193 12.24 1.21 -2.81
N THR A 194 13.14 0.33 -2.38
CA THR A 194 14.53 0.71 -2.04
C THR A 194 15.57 0.11 -3.00
N THR A 195 15.13 -0.45 -4.13
CA THR A 195 16.01 -1.09 -5.11
C THR A 195 16.92 -0.12 -5.87
N SER A 196 16.45 1.10 -6.14
CA SER A 196 17.21 2.12 -6.88
C SER A 196 17.76 3.24 -5.99
N ARG A 197 17.07 3.58 -4.91
CA ARG A 197 17.46 4.59 -3.92
C ARG A 197 17.09 4.09 -2.53
N THR A 198 17.96 4.33 -1.56
CA THR A 198 17.65 3.99 -0.15
C THR A 198 16.50 4.83 0.37
N LEU A 199 15.87 4.40 1.45
CA LEU A 199 14.79 5.17 2.09
C LEU A 199 15.28 6.54 2.55
N GLU A 200 16.50 6.59 3.11
CA GLU A 200 17.13 7.84 3.57
C GLU A 200 17.31 8.85 2.42
N GLN A 201 17.74 8.38 1.25
CA GLN A 201 17.85 9.22 0.05
C GLN A 201 16.48 9.73 -0.39
N GLN A 202 15.46 8.89 -0.38
CA GLN A 202 14.09 9.29 -0.74
C GLN A 202 13.54 10.34 0.22
N ILE A 203 13.82 10.20 1.52
CA ILE A 203 13.43 11.16 2.56
C ILE A 203 14.17 12.47 2.36
N ALA A 204 15.51 12.43 2.18
CA ALA A 204 16.33 13.62 1.98
C ALA A 204 15.92 14.42 0.75
N ASP A 205 15.61 13.73 -0.35
CA ASP A 205 15.22 14.34 -1.62
C ASP A 205 13.72 14.69 -1.69
N CYS A 206 12.92 14.39 -0.64
CA CYS A 206 11.46 14.47 -0.66
C CYS A 206 10.86 13.85 -1.93
N SER A 207 11.38 12.70 -2.35
CA SER A 207 11.00 12.05 -3.62
C SER A 207 10.90 10.55 -3.47
N PHE A 208 9.69 10.03 -3.39
CA PHE A 208 9.36 8.65 -3.09
C PHE A 208 9.10 7.81 -4.34
N ASP A 209 9.45 6.52 -4.29
CA ASP A 209 9.15 5.50 -5.31
C ASP A 209 8.08 4.52 -4.77
N PRO A 210 6.78 4.87 -4.87
CA PRO A 210 5.73 4.08 -4.26
C PRO A 210 5.42 2.83 -5.08
N CYS A 211 5.03 1.78 -4.36
CA CYS A 211 4.41 0.58 -4.89
C CYS A 211 3.14 0.30 -4.10
N LEU A 212 1.98 0.35 -4.76
CA LEU A 212 0.68 0.05 -4.15
C LEU A 212 0.47 -1.45 -4.17
N ILE A 213 0.40 -2.03 -3.00
CA ILE A 213 0.27 -3.48 -2.80
C ILE A 213 -1.14 -3.85 -2.32
N ASP A 214 -1.48 -5.14 -2.39
CA ASP A 214 -2.76 -5.72 -1.95
C ASP A 214 -3.97 -5.23 -2.77
N MET A 215 -4.14 -5.85 -3.95
CA MET A 215 -5.27 -5.59 -4.87
C MET A 215 -6.52 -6.42 -4.53
N GLY A 216 -6.59 -7.02 -3.34
CA GLY A 216 -7.70 -7.87 -2.92
C GLY A 216 -9.05 -7.16 -2.81
N SER A 217 -9.04 -5.84 -2.63
CA SER A 217 -10.23 -4.99 -2.62
C SER A 217 -10.49 -4.28 -3.95
N ALA A 218 -9.54 -4.32 -4.89
CA ALA A 218 -9.60 -3.57 -6.13
C ALA A 218 -10.82 -3.91 -6.99
N THR A 219 -11.18 -3.01 -7.88
CA THR A 219 -12.24 -3.22 -8.88
C THR A 219 -11.94 -2.51 -10.17
N MET A 220 -12.55 -2.96 -11.25
CA MET A 220 -12.58 -2.26 -12.51
C MET A 220 -13.64 -1.13 -12.47
N ALA A 221 -13.30 0.05 -12.95
CA ALA A 221 -14.23 1.18 -13.02
C ALA A 221 -15.40 0.89 -13.98
N LEU A 222 -15.12 0.19 -15.08
CA LEU A 222 -16.10 -0.25 -16.06
C LEU A 222 -16.25 -1.77 -15.97
N GLY A 223 -17.45 -2.27 -15.69
CA GLY A 223 -17.70 -3.69 -15.64
C GLY A 223 -18.66 -4.10 -14.53
N ASP A 224 -19.05 -5.36 -14.56
CA ASP A 224 -19.93 -5.99 -13.59
C ASP A 224 -19.10 -6.93 -12.71
N ASP A 225 -18.64 -6.40 -11.60
CA ASP A 225 -17.73 -7.06 -10.67
C ASP A 225 -18.56 -7.68 -9.54
N THR A 226 -18.43 -8.98 -9.36
CA THR A 226 -19.17 -9.73 -8.32
C THR A 226 -18.75 -9.30 -6.92
N ILE A 227 -17.49 -8.87 -6.72
CA ILE A 227 -17.00 -8.38 -5.42
C ILE A 227 -17.69 -7.08 -5.03
N THR A 228 -17.95 -6.17 -5.98
CA THR A 228 -18.62 -4.88 -5.73
C THR A 228 -20.03 -5.07 -5.14
N ARG A 229 -20.70 -6.18 -5.45
CA ARG A 229 -22.06 -6.52 -4.98
C ARG A 229 -22.07 -7.30 -3.68
N ARG A 230 -20.92 -7.77 -3.19
CA ARG A 230 -20.87 -8.56 -1.94
C ARG A 230 -21.27 -7.71 -0.75
N ALA A 231 -22.10 -8.32 0.10
CA ALA A 231 -22.56 -7.69 1.33
C ALA A 231 -21.44 -7.42 2.33
N ASP A 232 -20.34 -8.15 2.24
CA ASP A 232 -19.22 -8.14 3.18
C ASP A 232 -17.97 -7.40 2.66
N ILE A 233 -18.10 -6.57 1.61
CA ILE A 233 -16.97 -5.83 1.01
C ILE A 233 -16.23 -4.94 2.02
N TRP A 234 -16.90 -4.50 3.08
CA TRP A 234 -16.30 -3.74 4.16
C TRP A 234 -15.20 -4.48 4.92
N ARG A 235 -15.17 -5.83 4.83
CA ARG A 235 -14.12 -6.65 5.45
C ARG A 235 -12.78 -6.51 4.74
N PHE A 236 -12.80 -5.98 3.52
CA PHE A 236 -11.62 -5.82 2.67
C PHE A 236 -11.09 -4.37 2.67
N ALA A 237 -11.68 -3.46 3.42
CA ALA A 237 -11.23 -2.08 3.53
C ALA A 237 -10.64 -1.81 4.91
N THR A 238 -9.62 -0.97 4.98
CA THR A 238 -9.04 -0.46 6.23
C THR A 238 -9.95 0.64 6.79
N PRO A 239 -10.77 0.39 7.83
CA PRO A 239 -11.86 1.30 8.22
C PRO A 239 -11.41 2.72 8.54
N ALA A 240 -10.20 2.91 9.07
CA ALA A 240 -9.67 4.22 9.39
C ALA A 240 -9.51 5.11 8.15
N CYS A 241 -9.08 4.54 7.01
CA CYS A 241 -8.87 5.26 5.75
C CYS A 241 -10.06 5.17 4.79
N ALA A 242 -10.88 4.10 4.88
CA ALA A 242 -11.96 3.81 3.93
C ALA A 242 -12.99 4.93 3.81
N ALA A 243 -13.45 5.20 2.60
CA ALA A 243 -14.55 6.10 2.34
C ALA A 243 -15.87 5.59 2.95
N PRO A 244 -16.82 6.47 3.34
CA PRO A 244 -18.08 6.06 3.96
C PRO A 244 -18.85 5.00 3.16
N GLU A 245 -18.92 5.15 1.83
CA GLU A 245 -19.59 4.21 0.92
C GLU A 245 -18.96 2.80 0.91
N MET A 246 -17.73 2.64 1.40
CA MET A 246 -17.12 1.32 1.60
C MET A 246 -17.57 0.65 2.90
N LEU A 247 -18.16 1.40 3.84
CA LEU A 247 -18.48 0.95 5.19
C LEU A 247 -19.96 0.65 5.43
N THR A 248 -20.81 0.79 4.43
CA THR A 248 -22.28 0.57 4.51
C THR A 248 -22.80 -0.18 3.29
N GLN A 249 -23.97 -0.79 3.46
CA GLN A 249 -24.76 -1.38 2.38
C GLN A 249 -26.01 -0.53 2.04
N ASP A 250 -26.35 0.43 2.90
CA ASP A 250 -27.66 1.09 2.95
C ASP A 250 -27.71 2.37 2.10
N ILE A 251 -26.92 2.45 1.02
CA ILE A 251 -26.94 3.57 0.08
C ILE A 251 -27.44 3.07 -1.26
N GLU A 252 -28.46 3.74 -1.82
CA GLU A 252 -28.95 3.49 -3.16
C GLU A 252 -27.83 3.73 -4.19
N GLY A 253 -27.70 2.83 -5.17
CA GLY A 253 -26.65 2.93 -6.18
C GLY A 253 -25.22 2.66 -5.66
N ILE A 254 -25.06 2.09 -4.46
CA ILE A 254 -23.76 1.85 -3.79
C ILE A 254 -22.74 1.16 -4.69
N ALA A 255 -23.18 0.26 -5.57
CA ALA A 255 -22.27 -0.45 -6.48
C ALA A 255 -21.57 0.50 -7.48
N ALA A 256 -22.23 1.56 -7.92
CA ALA A 256 -21.64 2.57 -8.79
C ALA A 256 -20.66 3.46 -8.00
N LEU A 257 -21.04 3.89 -6.79
CA LEU A 257 -20.19 4.69 -5.91
C LEU A 257 -18.89 3.94 -5.58
N ARG A 258 -18.97 2.64 -5.36
CA ARG A 258 -17.80 1.78 -5.04
C ARG A 258 -16.86 1.52 -6.21
N ARG A 259 -17.18 1.99 -7.42
CA ARG A 259 -16.30 1.91 -8.61
C ARG A 259 -15.65 3.23 -8.98
N SER A 260 -15.90 4.26 -8.22
CA SER A 260 -15.36 5.58 -8.47
C SER A 260 -13.96 5.75 -7.90
N PRO A 261 -12.99 6.32 -8.64
CA PRO A 261 -11.68 6.71 -8.11
C PRO A 261 -11.73 7.65 -6.91
N ALA A 262 -12.84 8.35 -6.71
CA ALA A 262 -13.06 9.22 -5.54
C ALA A 262 -12.99 8.48 -4.19
N ILE A 263 -13.05 7.14 -4.18
CA ILE A 263 -12.78 6.30 -3.00
C ILE A 263 -11.30 6.39 -2.62
N ASP A 264 -10.42 6.26 -3.60
CA ASP A 264 -8.97 6.30 -3.37
C ASP A 264 -8.52 7.74 -3.01
N VAL A 265 -9.17 8.75 -3.58
CA VAL A 265 -8.99 10.16 -3.16
C VAL A 265 -9.33 10.36 -1.69
N TYR A 266 -10.47 9.82 -1.22
CA TYR A 266 -10.84 9.89 0.21
C TYR A 266 -9.81 9.21 1.10
N ALA A 267 -9.41 8.00 0.74
CA ALA A 267 -8.43 7.22 1.51
C ALA A 267 -7.07 7.93 1.56
N LEU A 268 -6.57 8.41 0.42
CA LEU A 268 -5.33 9.19 0.38
C LEU A 268 -5.45 10.48 1.19
N SER A 269 -6.55 11.23 1.07
CA SER A 269 -6.76 12.44 1.85
C SER A 269 -6.78 12.18 3.35
N SER A 270 -7.35 11.04 3.77
CA SER A 270 -7.31 10.62 5.18
C SER A 270 -5.89 10.31 5.65
N ILE A 271 -5.07 9.72 4.80
CA ILE A 271 -3.64 9.48 5.06
C ILE A 271 -2.90 10.82 5.15
N LEU A 272 -3.06 11.71 4.16
CA LEU A 272 -2.37 13.02 4.15
C LEU A 272 -2.79 13.90 5.32
N TYR A 273 -4.06 13.83 5.73
CA TYR A 273 -4.53 14.48 6.96
C TYR A 273 -3.72 13.99 8.17
N GLN A 274 -3.56 12.67 8.31
CA GLN A 274 -2.78 12.09 9.40
C GLN A 274 -1.30 12.49 9.32
N LEU A 275 -0.71 12.47 8.12
CA LEU A 275 0.68 12.89 7.92
C LEU A 275 0.89 14.35 8.30
N TYR A 276 -0.04 15.25 7.93
CA TYR A 276 0.04 16.67 8.21
C TYR A 276 -0.17 16.99 9.69
N SER A 277 -1.17 16.39 10.33
CA SER A 277 -1.59 16.76 11.69
C SER A 277 -1.04 15.86 12.81
N GLY A 278 -0.40 14.73 12.46
CA GLY A 278 -0.03 13.68 13.42
C GLY A 278 -1.21 12.89 14.00
N ARG A 279 -2.44 13.17 13.56
CA ARG A 279 -3.68 12.56 14.10
C ARG A 279 -4.58 12.04 12.98
N LYS A 280 -5.27 10.94 13.24
CA LYS A 280 -6.30 10.44 12.32
C LYS A 280 -7.45 11.46 12.19
N PRO A 281 -8.09 11.62 11.00
CA PRO A 281 -9.20 12.55 10.83
C PRO A 281 -10.43 12.19 11.70
N PHE A 282 -10.58 10.90 12.01
CA PHE A 282 -11.64 10.38 12.88
C PHE A 282 -11.00 9.46 13.93
N ASP A 283 -11.12 9.83 15.19
CA ASP A 283 -10.64 9.02 16.31
C ASP A 283 -11.75 8.05 16.75
N VAL A 284 -11.61 6.80 16.30
CA VAL A 284 -12.56 5.73 16.62
C VAL A 284 -12.11 4.90 17.83
N GLU A 285 -10.81 4.89 18.10
CA GLU A 285 -10.24 4.12 19.22
C GLU A 285 -10.68 4.71 20.56
N SER A 286 -10.80 6.05 20.67
CA SER A 286 -11.29 6.72 21.89
C SER A 286 -12.79 6.52 22.13
N THR A 287 -13.58 6.17 21.13
CA THR A 287 -15.04 6.02 21.24
C THR A 287 -15.49 4.60 21.62
N GLY A 288 -14.56 3.65 21.73
CA GLY A 288 -14.88 2.23 22.04
C GLY A 288 -15.71 1.53 20.97
N ALA A 289 -15.82 2.10 19.78
CA ALA A 289 -16.65 1.62 18.68
C ALA A 289 -15.90 0.56 17.87
N ALA A 290 -15.95 -0.68 18.31
CA ALA A 290 -15.25 -1.81 17.66
C ALA A 290 -15.96 -2.33 16.40
N ALA A 291 -17.16 -1.87 16.05
CA ALA A 291 -17.95 -2.38 14.93
C ALA A 291 -17.87 -1.45 13.71
N THR A 292 -17.77 -2.02 12.51
CA THR A 292 -17.65 -1.28 11.24
C THR A 292 -18.80 -0.30 10.99
N GLY A 293 -20.02 -0.62 11.41
CA GLY A 293 -21.15 0.29 11.37
C GLY A 293 -20.96 1.58 12.18
N SER A 294 -20.15 1.52 13.23
CA SER A 294 -19.78 2.71 14.03
C SER A 294 -18.85 3.64 13.24
N PHE A 295 -17.91 3.12 12.43
CA PHE A 295 -17.07 3.95 11.57
C PHE A 295 -17.88 4.72 10.52
N TYR A 296 -18.86 4.07 9.90
CA TYR A 296 -19.76 4.76 8.98
C TYR A 296 -20.48 5.93 9.64
N LEU A 297 -21.08 5.69 10.81
CA LEU A 297 -21.81 6.73 11.55
C LEU A 297 -20.89 7.87 11.99
N ILE A 298 -19.69 7.57 12.47
CA ILE A 298 -18.72 8.60 12.86
C ILE A 298 -18.37 9.45 11.64
N LYS A 299 -17.97 8.84 10.52
CA LYS A 299 -17.56 9.57 9.31
C LYS A 299 -18.68 10.40 8.68
N THR A 300 -19.94 9.99 8.84
CA THR A 300 -21.10 10.71 8.27
C THR A 300 -21.74 11.71 9.23
N LYS A 301 -21.59 11.52 10.55
CA LYS A 301 -22.23 12.35 11.58
C LYS A 301 -21.28 13.33 12.25
N THR A 302 -19.96 13.10 12.16
CA THR A 302 -18.96 14.01 12.72
C THR A 302 -18.12 14.61 11.59
N LYS A 303 -17.59 15.81 11.82
CA LYS A 303 -16.61 16.42 10.91
C LYS A 303 -15.21 16.23 11.50
N PRO A 304 -14.20 15.94 10.68
CA PRO A 304 -12.82 15.96 11.15
C PRO A 304 -12.47 17.37 11.64
N ALA A 305 -11.57 17.48 12.60
CA ALA A 305 -11.06 18.78 13.02
C ALA A 305 -10.42 19.49 11.81
N PRO A 306 -10.66 20.80 11.62
CA PRO A 306 -10.04 21.51 10.50
C PRO A 306 -8.51 21.46 10.63
N LEU A 307 -7.85 21.32 9.49
CA LEU A 307 -6.40 21.50 9.41
C LEU A 307 -6.11 23.00 9.31
N GLU A 308 -5.22 23.50 10.14
CA GLU A 308 -4.78 24.89 10.08
C GLU A 308 -3.52 24.97 9.20
N PRO A 309 -3.49 25.85 8.16
CA PRO A 309 -2.28 26.10 7.39
C PRO A 309 -1.16 26.65 8.28
N ARG A 310 0.04 26.13 8.17
CA ARG A 310 1.22 26.59 8.94
C ARG A 310 1.80 27.89 8.39
N CYS A 311 1.61 28.10 7.07
CA CYS A 311 1.95 29.31 6.35
C CYS A 311 0.95 29.60 5.23
N GLU A 312 1.09 30.72 4.53
CA GLU A 312 0.20 31.09 3.42
C GLU A 312 0.25 30.06 2.27
N GLY A 313 1.44 29.52 1.96
CA GLY A 313 1.66 28.53 0.92
C GLY A 313 0.94 27.19 1.17
N ASP A 314 0.67 26.85 2.44
CA ASP A 314 0.00 25.60 2.80
C ASP A 314 -1.51 25.63 2.53
N LYS A 315 -2.11 26.79 2.31
CA LYS A 315 -3.57 26.94 2.24
C LYS A 315 -4.22 26.05 1.19
N ALA A 316 -3.70 26.04 -0.03
CA ALA A 316 -4.25 25.26 -1.11
C ALA A 316 -4.15 23.74 -0.82
N LEU A 317 -3.01 23.31 -0.25
CA LEU A 317 -2.78 21.91 0.12
C LEU A 317 -3.72 21.49 1.25
N VAL A 318 -3.88 22.27 2.30
CA VAL A 318 -4.81 21.99 3.40
C VAL A 318 -6.25 21.91 2.90
N GLN A 319 -6.67 22.86 2.04
CA GLN A 319 -8.01 22.89 1.46
C GLN A 319 -8.29 21.64 0.62
N ILE A 320 -7.35 21.20 -0.22
CA ILE A 320 -7.57 20.04 -1.09
C ILE A 320 -7.63 18.75 -0.26
N ILE A 321 -6.81 18.60 0.78
CA ILE A 321 -6.89 17.47 1.71
C ILE A 321 -8.24 17.43 2.41
N MET A 322 -8.69 18.54 2.98
CA MET A 322 -9.98 18.62 3.68
C MET A 322 -11.17 18.33 2.74
N LYS A 323 -11.10 18.83 1.49
CA LYS A 323 -12.11 18.55 0.48
C LYS A 323 -12.16 17.08 0.09
N GLY A 324 -10.99 16.40 0.06
CA GLY A 324 -10.91 14.98 -0.27
C GLY A 324 -11.56 14.07 0.78
N ILE A 325 -11.71 14.52 2.04
CA ILE A 325 -12.40 13.78 3.12
C ILE A 325 -13.92 14.07 3.14
N SER A 326 -14.49 14.74 2.13
CA SER A 326 -15.93 15.01 2.07
C SER A 326 -16.74 13.72 2.09
N VAL A 327 -17.86 13.73 2.82
CA VAL A 327 -18.78 12.58 2.89
C VAL A 327 -19.35 12.28 1.51
N GLU A 328 -19.88 13.32 0.86
CA GLU A 328 -20.44 13.21 -0.47
C GLU A 328 -19.31 13.07 -1.50
N GLN A 329 -19.41 12.04 -2.32
CA GLN A 329 -18.39 11.70 -3.31
C GLN A 329 -18.21 12.79 -4.37
N CYS A 330 -19.29 13.46 -4.78
CA CYS A 330 -19.28 14.54 -5.77
C CYS A 330 -18.57 15.82 -5.28
N ASP A 331 -18.40 15.98 -3.96
CA ASP A 331 -17.71 17.13 -3.38
C ASP A 331 -16.18 16.92 -3.32
N ARG A 332 -15.71 15.70 -3.52
CA ARG A 332 -14.27 15.38 -3.51
C ARG A 332 -13.60 15.89 -4.78
N PRO A 333 -12.33 16.29 -4.71
CA PRO A 333 -11.56 16.60 -5.91
C PRO A 333 -11.33 15.32 -6.73
N THR A 334 -11.01 15.49 -8.01
CA THR A 334 -10.47 14.40 -8.81
C THR A 334 -9.00 14.14 -8.43
N GLU A 335 -8.48 12.96 -8.74
CA GLU A 335 -7.06 12.63 -8.57
C GLU A 335 -6.15 13.64 -9.29
N GLN A 336 -6.56 14.09 -10.49
CA GLN A 336 -5.83 15.06 -11.27
C GLN A 336 -5.79 16.44 -10.60
N GLN A 337 -6.94 16.94 -10.09
CA GLN A 337 -6.99 18.22 -9.37
C GLN A 337 -6.13 18.19 -8.11
N MET A 338 -6.13 17.06 -7.41
CA MET A 338 -5.30 16.88 -6.22
C MET A 338 -3.82 16.86 -6.59
N LEU A 339 -3.44 16.14 -7.66
CA LEU A 339 -2.07 16.10 -8.14
C LEU A 339 -1.55 17.49 -8.55
N GLU A 340 -2.38 18.30 -9.21
CA GLU A 340 -2.02 19.66 -9.62
C GLU A 340 -1.66 20.53 -8.41
N VAL A 341 -2.46 20.50 -7.35
CA VAL A 341 -2.20 21.27 -6.12
C VAL A 341 -0.91 20.80 -5.43
N LEU A 342 -0.72 19.48 -5.28
CA LEU A 342 0.47 18.95 -4.64
C LEU A 342 1.75 19.21 -5.47
N SER A 343 1.64 19.13 -6.81
CA SER A 343 2.77 19.40 -7.71
C SER A 343 3.15 20.88 -7.70
N ALA A 344 2.17 21.79 -7.70
CA ALA A 344 2.41 23.23 -7.61
C ALA A 344 3.16 23.57 -6.32
N TYR A 345 2.69 23.03 -5.18
CA TYR A 345 3.36 23.23 -3.88
C TYR A 345 4.83 22.80 -3.91
N LEU A 346 5.14 21.62 -4.49
CA LEU A 346 6.52 21.12 -4.57
C LEU A 346 7.40 21.98 -5.46
N THR A 347 6.84 22.50 -6.58
CA THR A 347 7.57 23.39 -7.51
C THR A 347 7.89 24.72 -6.87
N ASP A 348 6.95 25.31 -6.12
CA ASP A 348 7.13 26.58 -5.42
C ASP A 348 8.19 26.42 -4.30
N ALA A 349 8.15 25.33 -3.53
CA ALA A 349 9.12 25.03 -2.50
C ALA A 349 10.55 24.83 -3.05
N GLU A 350 10.70 24.23 -4.23
CA GLU A 350 12.01 24.11 -4.91
C GLU A 350 12.55 25.47 -5.39
N SER A 351 11.69 26.38 -5.85
CA SER A 351 12.10 27.71 -6.30
C SER A 351 12.54 28.59 -5.12
N GLU A 352 11.80 28.58 -4.02
CA GLU A 352 12.18 29.29 -2.81
C GLU A 352 13.49 28.78 -2.18
N GLY A 353 13.72 27.47 -2.21
CA GLY A 353 14.96 26.85 -1.76
C GLY A 353 16.18 27.24 -2.63
N ARG A 354 15.98 27.47 -3.92
CA ARG A 354 17.04 27.95 -4.83
C ARG A 354 17.34 29.43 -4.66
N GLU A 355 16.35 30.26 -4.39
CA GLU A 355 16.55 31.69 -4.11
C GLU A 355 17.29 31.90 -2.79
N GLY A 356 16.97 31.13 -1.75
CA GLY A 356 17.71 31.18 -0.47
C GLY A 356 19.15 30.68 -0.56
N ALA A 357 19.46 29.73 -1.42
CA ALA A 357 20.82 29.23 -1.65
C ALA A 357 21.67 30.17 -2.52
N GLY A 358 21.03 31.05 -3.32
CA GLY A 358 21.72 32.04 -4.16
C GLY A 358 22.30 33.22 -3.40
N ASP A 359 21.72 33.62 -2.28
CA ASP A 359 22.19 34.75 -1.46
C ASP A 359 23.27 34.37 -0.42
N GLU A 360 23.43 33.07 -0.10
CA GLU A 360 24.51 32.63 0.81
C GLU A 360 25.86 32.35 0.09
N ALA A 361 25.90 32.39 -1.25
CA ALA A 361 27.12 32.09 -2.02
C ALA A 361 28.11 33.28 -2.15
N ALA A 362 27.92 34.38 -1.44
CA ALA A 362 28.80 35.56 -1.44
C ALA A 362 29.32 35.91 -0.03
N ILE A 363 29.81 34.94 0.77
CA ILE A 363 30.55 35.21 1.98
C ILE A 363 31.79 34.32 2.09
N ASP A 364 32.91 34.96 1.81
CA ASP A 364 34.27 34.85 2.35
C ASP A 364 34.78 33.50 2.91
N ILE A 365 35.73 32.94 2.18
CA ILE A 365 36.58 31.83 2.62
C ILE A 365 37.65 32.42 3.58
N ASP A 366 37.36 32.54 4.86
CA ASP A 366 38.36 32.38 5.94
C ASP A 366 37.69 32.31 7.31
N SER A 367 37.64 31.16 7.89
CA SER A 367 37.82 30.86 9.32
C SER A 367 37.15 29.52 9.66
N GLY A 368 37.99 28.59 10.12
CA GLY A 368 37.54 27.25 10.56
C GLY A 368 36.49 27.34 11.69
N THR A 369 35.36 26.74 11.41
CA THR A 369 34.40 26.37 12.47
C THR A 369 33.79 25.02 12.12
N HIS A 370 33.88 24.14 13.13
CA HIS A 370 33.36 22.78 13.09
C HIS A 370 31.91 22.68 12.58
N LEU A 371 31.67 21.84 11.59
CA LEU A 371 30.35 21.38 11.20
C LEU A 371 29.61 20.89 12.45
N LYS A 372 28.46 21.50 12.75
CA LYS A 372 27.44 20.89 13.60
C LYS A 372 26.86 19.72 12.85
N VAL A 373 27.21 18.51 13.27
CA VAL A 373 26.60 17.27 12.80
C VAL A 373 25.11 17.34 13.11
N ASP A 374 24.31 17.08 12.10
CA ASP A 374 22.86 17.08 12.17
C ASP A 374 22.38 15.95 13.08
N VAL A 375 21.98 16.30 14.31
CA VAL A 375 21.53 15.38 15.37
C VAL A 375 20.32 14.53 14.91
N ALA A 376 19.53 15.01 13.95
CA ALA A 376 18.41 14.26 13.37
C ALA A 376 18.89 13.10 12.49
N GLY A 377 19.96 13.28 11.74
CA GLY A 377 20.57 12.24 10.91
C GLY A 377 21.24 11.12 11.71
N GLU A 378 21.86 11.46 12.87
CA GLU A 378 22.45 10.45 13.77
C GLU A 378 21.38 9.62 14.47
N ARG A 379 20.30 10.22 14.92
CA ARG A 379 19.20 9.52 15.58
C ARG A 379 18.43 8.59 14.64
N ALA A 380 18.30 8.96 13.36
CA ALA A 380 17.72 8.11 12.34
C ALA A 380 18.61 6.88 12.05
N ARG A 381 19.93 7.05 12.06
CA ARG A 381 20.88 5.94 11.91
C ARG A 381 20.85 4.96 13.08
N GLU A 382 20.80 5.47 14.30
CA GLU A 382 20.70 4.64 15.52
C GLU A 382 19.42 3.79 15.52
N ILE A 383 18.27 4.38 15.15
CA ILE A 383 16.99 3.66 15.06
C ILE A 383 17.03 2.60 13.97
N LEU A 384 17.65 2.87 12.83
CA LEU A 384 17.81 1.91 11.74
C LEU A 384 18.77 0.76 12.07
N GLU A 385 19.84 1.03 12.80
CA GLU A 385 20.76 0.01 13.30
C GLU A 385 20.08 -0.86 14.36
N GLN A 386 19.28 -0.27 15.25
CA GLN A 386 18.50 -1.03 16.22
C GLN A 386 17.46 -1.91 15.55
N ALA A 387 16.71 -1.38 14.56
CA ALA A 387 15.71 -2.14 13.80
C ALA A 387 16.37 -3.29 12.99
N ARG A 388 17.59 -3.10 12.47
CA ARG A 388 18.37 -4.18 11.85
C ARG A 388 18.82 -5.22 12.84
N HIS A 389 19.21 -4.80 14.04
CA HIS A 389 19.64 -5.72 15.10
C HIS A 389 18.47 -6.56 15.60
N ASP A 390 17.30 -5.94 15.82
CA ASP A 390 16.07 -6.61 16.25
C ASP A 390 15.48 -7.52 15.16
N ALA A 391 15.80 -7.30 13.89
CA ALA A 391 15.41 -8.18 12.78
C ALA A 391 16.38 -9.36 12.58
N MET A 392 17.55 -9.35 13.22
CA MET A 392 18.56 -10.42 13.14
C MET A 392 18.63 -11.25 14.43
N THR A 393 17.92 -10.87 15.49
CA THR A 393 17.71 -11.64 16.73
C THR A 393 16.29 -12.19 16.81
#